data_345b037c2adc161c16f4ea6de10c5471
#
_entry.id   345b037c2adc161c16f4ea6de10c5471
#
_cell.length_a   1.000
_cell.length_b   1.000
_cell.length_c   1.000
_cell.angle_alpha   90.00
_cell.angle_beta   90.00
_cell.angle_gamma   90.00
#
_symmetry.space_group_name_H-M   'P 1'
#
loop_
_entity.id
_entity.type
_entity.pdbx_description
1 polymer ?
#
loop_
_entity_poly.entity_id
_entity_poly.type
_entity_poly.pdbx_seq_one_letter_code
_entity_poly.pdbx_strand_id
1 'polypeptide(L)'
;MPKLSPSAIEKNKDRIEEAAKKLFIKQGFHATSMRNIAARAGTSLGNVYNYYRTKEEILGSIISKYQTTIDGRLRSIFDEIDQPLEPESLVRFGGQIKKMVNDHHDFWLLMYIDVLEFENLHFRKMFEGLVENLRRRYAAQFEELRRRGKVHDDVDPAVAFTAVYMQFFNYFLVEKLFGGNSHFGLSDEQVIEQLTGLYCRGLLKNGQKRNSHKKQKR
;
A
#
# COMPACT_ATOMS: atom_id res chain seq x y z
N MET A 1 -9.11 37.41 -21.79
CA MET A 1 -8.36 37.04 -20.58
C MET A 1 -7.08 36.34 -21.01
N PRO A 2 -5.92 36.67 -20.45
CA PRO A 2 -4.69 35.95 -20.79
C PRO A 2 -4.85 34.46 -20.42
N LYS A 3 -4.48 33.57 -21.34
CA LYS A 3 -4.46 32.13 -21.08
C LYS A 3 -3.46 31.85 -19.95
N LEU A 4 -3.91 31.21 -18.89
CA LEU A 4 -3.02 30.75 -17.81
C LEU A 4 -1.98 29.78 -18.38
N SER A 5 -0.74 29.89 -17.90
CA SER A 5 0.30 28.91 -18.27
C SER A 5 -0.06 27.51 -17.76
N PRO A 6 0.41 26.42 -18.40
CA PRO A 6 0.17 25.05 -17.93
C PRO A 6 0.57 24.86 -16.46
N SER A 7 1.67 25.46 -16.02
CA SER A 7 2.12 25.39 -14.63
C SER A 7 1.19 26.13 -13.65
N ALA A 8 0.58 27.24 -14.06
CA ALA A 8 -0.40 27.94 -13.25
C ALA A 8 -1.72 27.17 -13.12
N ILE A 9 -2.12 26.47 -14.20
CA ILE A 9 -3.30 25.58 -14.18
C ILE A 9 -3.08 24.45 -13.16
N GLU A 10 -1.94 23.77 -13.25
CA GLU A 10 -1.63 22.66 -12.35
C GLU A 10 -1.54 23.11 -10.88
N LYS A 11 -0.89 24.22 -10.61
CA LYS A 11 -0.82 24.82 -9.26
C LYS A 11 -2.20 25.14 -8.69
N ASN A 12 -3.14 25.60 -9.51
CA ASN A 12 -4.51 25.85 -9.07
C ASN A 12 -5.27 24.56 -8.79
N LYS A 13 -5.10 23.53 -9.62
CA LYS A 13 -5.66 22.20 -9.40
C LYS A 13 -5.15 21.62 -8.10
N ASP A 14 -3.83 21.60 -7.86
CA ASP A 14 -3.22 21.09 -6.63
C ASP A 14 -3.80 21.78 -5.38
N ARG A 15 -3.99 23.09 -5.42
CA ARG A 15 -4.57 23.85 -4.31
C ARG A 15 -6.03 23.46 -4.03
N ILE A 16 -6.82 23.25 -5.08
CA ILE A 16 -8.22 22.82 -4.97
C ILE A 16 -8.27 21.38 -4.43
N GLU A 17 -7.47 20.47 -4.97
CA GLU A 17 -7.39 19.07 -4.56
C GLU A 17 -6.96 18.93 -3.11
N GLU A 18 -5.91 19.67 -2.69
CA GLU A 18 -5.44 19.64 -1.31
C GLU A 18 -6.50 20.18 -0.32
N ALA A 19 -7.24 21.21 -0.71
CA ALA A 19 -8.36 21.73 0.08
C ALA A 19 -9.48 20.70 0.20
N ALA A 20 -9.85 20.05 -0.91
CA ALA A 20 -10.89 19.03 -0.98
C ALA A 20 -10.50 17.80 -0.14
N LYS A 21 -9.27 17.29 -0.31
CA LYS A 21 -8.73 16.16 0.47
C LYS A 21 -8.88 16.39 1.97
N LYS A 22 -8.44 17.55 2.47
CA LYS A 22 -8.55 17.89 3.89
C LYS A 22 -10.00 17.95 4.39
N LEU A 23 -10.92 18.40 3.55
CA LEU A 23 -12.34 18.43 3.89
C LEU A 23 -12.95 17.04 3.88
N PHE A 24 -12.69 16.23 2.86
CA PHE A 24 -13.17 14.85 2.77
C PHE A 24 -12.74 14.02 3.98
N ILE A 25 -11.49 14.13 4.39
CA ILE A 25 -10.95 13.40 5.55
C ILE A 25 -11.55 13.93 6.85
N LYS A 26 -11.72 15.27 6.99
CA LYS A 26 -12.13 15.87 8.26
C LYS A 26 -13.62 15.72 8.56
N GLN A 27 -14.48 15.88 7.57
CA GLN A 27 -15.93 15.99 7.76
C GLN A 27 -16.73 15.01 6.89
N GLY A 28 -16.04 14.17 6.10
CA GLY A 28 -16.66 13.23 5.19
C GLY A 28 -16.95 13.81 3.81
N PHE A 29 -17.16 12.90 2.86
CA PHE A 29 -17.42 13.25 1.46
C PHE A 29 -18.76 13.95 1.27
N HIS A 30 -19.85 13.43 1.85
CA HIS A 30 -21.19 13.98 1.69
C HIS A 30 -21.35 15.37 2.30
N ALA A 31 -20.78 15.61 3.48
CA ALA A 31 -20.83 16.91 4.13
C ALA A 31 -19.97 17.99 3.48
N THR A 32 -19.15 17.61 2.48
CA THR A 32 -18.28 18.54 1.75
C THR A 32 -18.96 19.03 0.47
N SER A 33 -19.07 20.35 0.32
CA SER A 33 -19.62 21.01 -0.89
C SER A 33 -18.52 21.68 -1.71
N MET A 34 -18.78 21.90 -2.99
CA MET A 34 -17.90 22.70 -3.88
C MET A 34 -17.62 24.11 -3.30
N ARG A 35 -18.60 24.70 -2.60
CA ARG A 35 -18.43 26.01 -1.93
C ARG A 35 -17.45 25.91 -0.75
N ASN A 36 -17.53 24.85 0.05
CA ASN A 36 -16.56 24.61 1.12
C ASN A 36 -15.14 24.44 0.58
N ILE A 37 -14.99 23.71 -0.54
CA ILE A 37 -13.72 23.50 -1.21
C ILE A 37 -13.14 24.83 -1.71
N ALA A 38 -13.96 25.65 -2.40
CA ALA A 38 -13.56 26.96 -2.90
C ALA A 38 -13.08 27.87 -1.76
N ALA A 39 -13.86 27.97 -0.68
CA ALA A 39 -13.52 28.79 0.48
C ALA A 39 -12.18 28.33 1.12
N ARG A 40 -11.99 27.02 1.31
CA ARG A 40 -10.77 26.46 1.89
C ARG A 40 -9.57 26.62 0.96
N ALA A 41 -9.77 26.51 -0.35
CA ALA A 41 -8.73 26.73 -1.36
C ALA A 41 -8.36 28.22 -1.54
N GLY A 42 -9.06 29.15 -0.88
CA GLY A 42 -8.84 30.57 -1.05
C GLY A 42 -9.12 31.06 -2.49
N THR A 43 -10.18 30.53 -3.11
CA THR A 43 -10.56 30.89 -4.49
C THR A 43 -12.07 31.04 -4.63
N SER A 44 -12.52 31.59 -5.77
CA SER A 44 -13.96 31.70 -6.04
C SER A 44 -14.53 30.34 -6.46
N LEU A 45 -15.82 30.13 -6.20
CA LEU A 45 -16.57 28.96 -6.64
C LEU A 45 -16.53 28.80 -8.16
N GLY A 46 -16.65 29.91 -8.91
CA GLY A 46 -16.55 29.90 -10.36
C GLY A 46 -15.18 29.43 -10.84
N ASN A 47 -14.10 29.77 -10.10
CA ASN A 47 -12.77 29.29 -10.45
C ASN A 47 -12.62 27.78 -10.19
N VAL A 48 -13.25 27.22 -9.17
CA VAL A 48 -13.27 25.76 -8.98
C VAL A 48 -13.96 25.07 -10.14
N TYR A 49 -15.11 25.59 -10.60
CA TYR A 49 -15.86 25.05 -11.74
C TYR A 49 -15.11 25.14 -13.09
N ASN A 50 -14.09 25.97 -13.20
CA ASN A 50 -13.23 26.00 -14.38
C ASN A 50 -12.34 24.74 -14.50
N TYR A 51 -12.12 24.00 -13.39
CA TYR A 51 -11.27 22.81 -13.32
C TYR A 51 -12.04 21.53 -13.09
N TYR A 52 -13.09 21.56 -12.27
CA TYR A 52 -13.86 20.40 -11.83
C TYR A 52 -15.34 20.72 -11.78
N ARG A 53 -16.14 19.88 -12.40
CA ARG A 53 -17.60 20.05 -12.42
C ARG A 53 -18.26 19.57 -11.15
N THR A 54 -17.66 18.54 -10.53
CA THR A 54 -18.22 17.90 -9.33
C THR A 54 -17.11 17.57 -8.31
N LYS A 55 -17.50 17.31 -7.09
CA LYS A 55 -16.56 16.88 -6.03
C LYS A 55 -16.07 15.45 -6.24
N GLU A 56 -16.83 14.62 -6.96
CA GLU A 56 -16.46 13.28 -7.42
C GLU A 56 -15.27 13.35 -8.39
N GLU A 57 -15.30 14.30 -9.35
CA GLU A 57 -14.17 14.54 -10.26
C GLU A 57 -12.91 14.96 -9.49
N ILE A 58 -13.04 15.78 -8.45
CA ILE A 58 -11.92 16.17 -7.60
C ILE A 58 -11.34 14.95 -6.88
N LEU A 59 -12.20 14.12 -6.26
CA LEU A 59 -11.77 12.92 -5.57
C LEU A 59 -11.05 11.95 -6.53
N GLY A 60 -11.64 11.68 -7.69
CA GLY A 60 -11.03 10.83 -8.71
C GLY A 60 -9.65 11.33 -9.16
N SER A 61 -9.50 12.66 -9.33
CA SER A 61 -8.21 13.30 -9.67
C SER A 61 -7.17 13.09 -8.54
N ILE A 62 -7.57 13.31 -7.28
CA ILE A 62 -6.71 13.09 -6.12
C ILE A 62 -6.24 11.64 -6.08
N ILE A 63 -7.18 10.68 -6.17
CA ILE A 63 -6.86 9.24 -6.11
C ILE A 63 -5.90 8.87 -7.25
N SER A 64 -6.14 9.33 -8.47
CA SER A 64 -5.29 9.04 -9.64
C SER A 64 -3.85 9.53 -9.46
N LYS A 65 -3.65 10.73 -8.90
CA LYS A 65 -2.30 11.26 -8.59
C LYS A 65 -1.59 10.42 -7.54
N TYR A 66 -2.30 10.04 -6.48
CA TYR A 66 -1.74 9.17 -5.44
C TYR A 66 -1.43 7.77 -5.97
N GLN A 67 -2.31 7.18 -6.78
CA GLN A 67 -2.06 5.88 -7.40
C GLN A 67 -0.75 5.89 -8.18
N THR A 68 -0.53 6.90 -9.01
CA THR A 68 0.73 7.05 -9.76
C THR A 68 1.95 7.09 -8.83
N THR A 69 1.84 7.83 -7.72
CA THR A 69 2.91 7.95 -6.72
C THR A 69 3.16 6.61 -6.00
N ILE A 70 2.09 5.94 -5.54
CA ILE A 70 2.18 4.67 -4.82
C ILE A 70 2.69 3.55 -5.73
N ASP A 71 2.21 3.48 -6.97
CA ASP A 71 2.68 2.49 -7.96
C ASP A 71 4.18 2.67 -8.25
N GLY A 72 4.64 3.91 -8.41
CA GLY A 72 6.05 4.22 -8.58
C GLY A 72 6.87 3.81 -7.35
N ARG A 73 6.36 4.08 -6.15
CA ARG A 73 7.02 3.71 -4.90
C ARG A 73 7.07 2.20 -4.70
N LEU A 74 5.99 1.48 -4.95
CA LEU A 74 5.95 0.02 -4.87
C LEU A 74 6.92 -0.63 -5.88
N ARG A 75 6.97 -0.12 -7.12
CA ARG A 75 7.95 -0.60 -8.10
C ARG A 75 9.37 -0.43 -7.57
N SER A 76 9.74 0.76 -7.08
CA SER A 76 11.07 1.00 -6.50
C SER A 76 11.38 0.04 -5.35
N ILE A 77 10.43 -0.16 -4.43
CA ILE A 77 10.58 -1.11 -3.31
C ILE A 77 10.84 -2.53 -3.82
N PHE A 78 10.06 -2.98 -4.81
CA PHE A 78 10.25 -4.31 -5.39
C PHE A 78 11.53 -4.43 -6.24
N ASP A 79 11.99 -3.35 -6.87
CA ASP A 79 13.24 -3.33 -7.64
C ASP A 79 14.49 -3.49 -6.75
N GLU A 80 14.39 -3.08 -5.49
CA GLU A 80 15.46 -3.24 -4.50
C GLU A 80 15.51 -4.65 -3.87
N ILE A 81 14.54 -5.54 -4.16
CA ILE A 81 14.48 -6.89 -3.61
C ILE A 81 15.06 -7.90 -4.59
N ASP A 82 16.35 -8.21 -4.44
CA ASP A 82 17.00 -9.23 -5.26
C ASP A 82 16.68 -10.66 -4.80
N GLN A 83 16.51 -10.86 -3.49
CA GLN A 83 16.27 -12.16 -2.87
C GLN A 83 15.02 -12.07 -1.95
N PRO A 84 13.82 -12.21 -2.51
CA PRO A 84 12.57 -11.87 -1.83
C PRO A 84 12.20 -12.79 -0.65
N LEU A 85 12.85 -13.94 -0.48
CA LEU A 85 12.62 -14.87 0.62
C LEU A 85 13.74 -14.88 1.67
N GLU A 86 14.78 -14.07 1.49
CA GLU A 86 15.81 -13.93 2.52
C GLU A 86 15.29 -12.99 3.64
N PRO A 87 15.49 -13.39 4.93
CA PRO A 87 14.97 -12.62 6.06
C PRO A 87 15.37 -11.15 6.05
N GLU A 88 16.62 -10.84 5.71
CA GLU A 88 17.14 -9.47 5.67
C GLU A 88 16.44 -8.64 4.59
N SER A 89 16.10 -9.23 3.45
CA SER A 89 15.33 -8.56 2.39
C SER A 89 13.91 -8.28 2.83
N LEU A 90 13.28 -9.20 3.55
CA LEU A 90 11.93 -9.02 4.10
C LEU A 90 11.90 -7.98 5.22
N VAL A 91 12.91 -7.90 6.07
CA VAL A 91 13.04 -6.85 7.09
C VAL A 91 13.14 -5.47 6.43
N ARG A 92 13.99 -5.32 5.40
CA ARG A 92 14.07 -4.06 4.62
C ARG A 92 12.74 -3.72 3.97
N PHE A 93 12.09 -4.71 3.36
CA PHE A 93 10.77 -4.55 2.76
C PHE A 93 9.74 -4.03 3.76
N GLY A 94 9.65 -4.64 4.95
CA GLY A 94 8.77 -4.20 6.04
C GLY A 94 9.01 -2.74 6.42
N GLY A 95 10.27 -2.33 6.55
CA GLY A 95 10.65 -0.94 6.83
C GLY A 95 10.23 0.04 5.72
N GLN A 96 10.34 -0.36 4.46
CA GLN A 96 9.90 0.45 3.33
C GLN A 96 8.37 0.56 3.24
N ILE A 97 7.63 -0.52 3.54
CA ILE A 97 6.17 -0.50 3.63
C ILE A 97 5.71 0.40 4.78
N LYS A 98 6.34 0.31 5.96
CA LYS A 98 6.10 1.24 7.08
C LYS A 98 6.22 2.70 6.63
N LYS A 99 7.33 3.03 5.97
CA LYS A 99 7.56 4.39 5.47
C LYS A 99 6.49 4.82 4.48
N MET A 100 6.15 3.98 3.52
CA MET A 100 5.12 4.26 2.53
C MET A 100 3.76 4.52 3.18
N VAL A 101 3.35 3.70 4.15
CA VAL A 101 2.09 3.88 4.88
C VAL A 101 2.09 5.21 5.64
N ASN A 102 3.17 5.53 6.34
CA ASN A 102 3.27 6.76 7.13
C ASN A 102 3.29 8.02 6.27
N ASP A 103 4.04 8.01 5.17
CA ASP A 103 4.19 9.18 4.28
C ASP A 103 2.89 9.49 3.52
N HIS A 104 2.01 8.49 3.31
CA HIS A 104 0.80 8.60 2.50
C HIS A 104 -0.48 8.25 3.28
N HIS A 105 -0.50 8.46 4.58
CA HIS A 105 -1.63 8.06 5.41
C HIS A 105 -2.96 8.71 4.99
N ASP A 106 -2.94 9.96 4.50
CA ASP A 106 -4.13 10.64 3.97
C ASP A 106 -4.76 9.89 2.80
N PHE A 107 -3.91 9.29 1.95
CA PHE A 107 -4.38 8.49 0.83
C PHE A 107 -5.13 7.23 1.29
N TRP A 108 -4.64 6.57 2.32
CA TRP A 108 -5.31 5.39 2.86
C TRP A 108 -6.67 5.72 3.49
N LEU A 109 -6.83 6.94 4.04
CA LEU A 109 -8.13 7.42 4.50
C LEU A 109 -9.10 7.65 3.33
N LEU A 110 -8.62 8.17 2.21
CA LEU A 110 -9.43 8.30 0.98
C LEU A 110 -9.87 6.94 0.42
N MET A 111 -9.08 5.88 0.61
CA MET A 111 -9.47 4.52 0.23
C MET A 111 -10.77 4.08 0.92
N TYR A 112 -10.94 4.39 2.21
CA TYR A 112 -12.19 4.08 2.91
C TYR A 112 -13.38 4.86 2.36
N ILE A 113 -13.16 6.10 1.94
CA ILE A 113 -14.20 6.89 1.26
C ILE A 113 -14.59 6.24 -0.06
N ASP A 114 -13.62 5.79 -0.86
CA ASP A 114 -13.88 5.11 -2.13
C ASP A 114 -14.68 3.80 -1.94
N VAL A 115 -14.33 3.03 -0.92
CA VAL A 115 -15.05 1.79 -0.58
C VAL A 115 -16.49 2.06 -0.18
N LEU A 116 -16.72 3.08 0.66
CA LEU A 116 -18.04 3.37 1.24
C LEU A 116 -18.97 4.12 0.27
N GLU A 117 -18.41 5.01 -0.54
CA GLU A 117 -19.17 5.96 -1.37
C GLU A 117 -19.20 5.60 -2.85
N PHE A 118 -18.21 4.82 -3.33
CA PHE A 118 -17.98 4.55 -4.76
C PHE A 118 -17.80 3.07 -5.07
N GLU A 119 -18.23 2.18 -4.17
CA GLU A 119 -18.16 0.73 -4.37
C GLU A 119 -16.76 0.25 -4.79
N ASN A 120 -15.72 0.91 -4.26
CA ASN A 120 -14.31 0.60 -4.54
C ASN A 120 -13.91 0.81 -6.02
N LEU A 121 -14.51 1.78 -6.69
CA LEU A 121 -14.34 2.02 -8.14
C LEU A 121 -12.88 2.30 -8.53
N HIS A 122 -12.15 3.06 -7.70
CA HIS A 122 -10.82 3.54 -8.02
C HIS A 122 -9.72 2.59 -7.53
N PHE A 123 -9.84 2.03 -6.33
CA PHE A 123 -8.80 1.20 -5.71
C PHE A 123 -8.77 -0.25 -6.18
N ARG A 124 -9.87 -0.78 -6.68
CA ARG A 124 -9.98 -2.17 -7.15
C ARG A 124 -8.92 -2.52 -8.20
N LYS A 125 -8.78 -1.68 -9.22
CA LYS A 125 -7.80 -1.89 -10.32
C LYS A 125 -6.36 -1.87 -9.85
N MET A 126 -6.05 -1.01 -8.89
CA MET A 126 -4.71 -0.94 -8.27
C MET A 126 -4.36 -2.27 -7.61
N PHE A 127 -5.29 -2.85 -6.88
CA PHE A 127 -5.08 -4.10 -6.15
C PHE A 127 -4.93 -5.31 -7.09
N GLU A 128 -5.79 -5.41 -8.09
CA GLU A 128 -5.71 -6.45 -9.13
C GLU A 128 -4.35 -6.39 -9.86
N GLY A 129 -3.88 -5.20 -10.21
CA GLY A 129 -2.58 -5.00 -10.85
C GLY A 129 -1.38 -5.39 -9.98
N LEU A 130 -1.47 -5.18 -8.67
CA LEU A 130 -0.40 -5.54 -7.73
C LEU A 130 -0.14 -7.05 -7.71
N VAL A 131 -1.19 -7.85 -7.57
CA VAL A 131 -1.08 -9.33 -7.50
C VAL A 131 -0.45 -9.89 -8.77
N GLU A 132 -0.91 -9.45 -9.93
CA GLU A 132 -0.38 -9.92 -11.22
C GLU A 132 1.07 -9.49 -11.44
N ASN A 133 1.44 -8.29 -11.03
CA ASN A 133 2.82 -7.81 -11.10
C ASN A 133 3.75 -8.65 -10.21
N LEU A 134 3.34 -8.98 -8.98
CA LEU A 134 4.11 -9.83 -8.07
C LEU A 134 4.29 -11.24 -8.64
N ARG A 135 3.23 -11.82 -9.21
CA ARG A 135 3.30 -13.14 -9.84
C ARG A 135 4.33 -13.17 -10.97
N ARG A 136 4.24 -12.26 -11.93
CA ARG A 136 5.17 -12.19 -13.06
C ARG A 136 6.61 -11.95 -12.63
N ARG A 137 6.80 -11.09 -11.66
CA ARG A 137 8.14 -10.70 -11.22
C ARG A 137 8.91 -11.83 -10.55
N TYR A 138 8.25 -12.57 -9.66
CA TYR A 138 8.92 -13.54 -8.79
C TYR A 138 8.70 -15.01 -9.17
N ALA A 139 7.94 -15.30 -10.23
CA ALA A 139 7.64 -16.67 -10.64
C ALA A 139 8.89 -17.52 -10.85
N ALA A 140 9.86 -17.03 -11.61
CA ALA A 140 11.08 -17.77 -11.93
C ALA A 140 11.95 -18.04 -10.68
N GLN A 141 12.08 -17.05 -9.81
CA GLN A 141 12.83 -17.20 -8.56
C GLN A 141 12.16 -18.20 -7.62
N PHE A 142 10.82 -18.18 -7.57
CA PHE A 142 10.06 -19.09 -6.72
C PHE A 142 10.16 -20.53 -7.22
N GLU A 143 10.10 -20.76 -8.54
CA GLU A 143 10.28 -22.08 -9.14
C GLU A 143 11.70 -22.64 -8.89
N GLU A 144 12.72 -21.78 -8.95
CA GLU A 144 14.08 -22.17 -8.61
C GLU A 144 14.21 -22.61 -7.14
N LEU A 145 13.57 -21.86 -6.22
CA LEU A 145 13.59 -22.21 -4.79
C LEU A 145 12.78 -23.50 -4.52
N ARG A 146 11.68 -23.72 -5.25
CA ARG A 146 10.90 -24.96 -5.20
C ARG A 146 11.73 -26.13 -5.68
N ARG A 147 12.41 -26.02 -6.83
CA ARG A 147 13.29 -27.05 -7.37
C ARG A 147 14.44 -27.42 -6.43
N ARG A 148 14.95 -26.43 -5.68
CA ARG A 148 15.97 -26.64 -4.64
C ARG A 148 15.40 -27.18 -3.32
N GLY A 149 14.10 -27.41 -3.24
CA GLY A 149 13.43 -27.88 -2.01
C GLY A 149 13.46 -26.88 -0.85
N LYS A 150 13.60 -25.58 -1.15
CA LYS A 150 13.67 -24.52 -0.13
C LYS A 150 12.30 -24.04 0.32
N VAL A 151 11.27 -24.13 -0.52
CA VAL A 151 9.90 -23.75 -0.23
C VAL A 151 8.97 -24.97 -0.33
N HIS A 152 7.80 -24.88 0.28
CA HIS A 152 6.77 -25.91 0.17
C HIS A 152 6.21 -25.97 -1.26
N ASP A 153 5.90 -27.16 -1.75
CA ASP A 153 5.53 -27.40 -3.15
C ASP A 153 4.12 -26.89 -3.51
N ASP A 154 3.27 -26.75 -2.50
CA ASP A 154 1.87 -26.32 -2.58
C ASP A 154 1.68 -24.80 -2.45
N VAL A 155 2.75 -24.03 -2.28
CA VAL A 155 2.67 -22.57 -2.12
C VAL A 155 2.64 -21.87 -3.48
N ASP A 156 1.59 -21.08 -3.74
CA ASP A 156 1.53 -20.18 -4.90
C ASP A 156 2.38 -18.92 -4.65
N PRO A 157 3.26 -18.54 -5.59
CA PRO A 157 4.12 -17.37 -5.45
C PRO A 157 3.36 -16.06 -5.23
N ALA A 158 2.24 -15.87 -5.93
CA ALA A 158 1.45 -14.65 -5.79
C ALA A 158 0.80 -14.55 -4.41
N VAL A 159 0.33 -15.68 -3.88
CA VAL A 159 -0.21 -15.75 -2.51
C VAL A 159 0.89 -15.42 -1.50
N ALA A 160 2.07 -16.03 -1.63
CA ALA A 160 3.19 -15.80 -0.73
C ALA A 160 3.57 -14.31 -0.67
N PHE A 161 3.82 -13.68 -1.82
CA PHE A 161 4.25 -12.28 -1.84
C PHE A 161 3.14 -11.29 -1.47
N THR A 162 1.89 -11.57 -1.87
CA THR A 162 0.76 -10.75 -1.46
C THR A 162 0.53 -10.85 0.05
N ALA A 163 0.68 -12.03 0.64
CA ALA A 163 0.53 -12.23 2.07
C ALA A 163 1.55 -11.41 2.89
N VAL A 164 2.83 -11.44 2.52
CA VAL A 164 3.84 -10.65 3.25
C VAL A 164 3.64 -9.15 3.08
N TYR A 165 3.26 -8.70 1.86
CA TYR A 165 2.90 -7.30 1.65
C TYR A 165 1.72 -6.89 2.54
N MET A 166 0.63 -7.67 2.51
CA MET A 166 -0.57 -7.41 3.31
C MET A 166 -0.31 -7.42 4.80
N GLN A 167 0.54 -8.32 5.27
CA GLN A 167 0.92 -8.44 6.67
C GLN A 167 1.57 -7.14 7.18
N PHE A 168 2.57 -6.61 6.48
CA PHE A 168 3.20 -5.35 6.87
C PHE A 168 2.29 -4.15 6.64
N PHE A 169 1.64 -4.09 5.47
CA PHE A 169 0.76 -2.99 5.12
C PHE A 169 -0.38 -2.84 6.13
N ASN A 170 -1.12 -3.91 6.41
CA ASN A 170 -2.25 -3.85 7.34
C ASN A 170 -1.79 -3.54 8.77
N TYR A 171 -0.66 -4.11 9.22
CA TYR A 171 -0.13 -3.79 10.54
C TYR A 171 0.12 -2.28 10.67
N PHE A 172 0.93 -1.69 9.79
CA PHE A 172 1.26 -0.28 9.88
C PHE A 172 0.06 0.64 9.61
N LEU A 173 -0.87 0.22 8.76
CA LEU A 173 -2.11 0.97 8.53
C LEU A 173 -2.98 1.02 9.80
N VAL A 174 -3.15 -0.11 10.48
CA VAL A 174 -3.89 -0.19 11.74
C VAL A 174 -3.22 0.66 12.83
N GLU A 175 -1.88 0.53 13.00
CA GLU A 175 -1.11 1.36 13.93
C GLU A 175 -1.33 2.86 13.65
N LYS A 176 -1.33 3.26 12.38
CA LYS A 176 -1.48 4.66 11.98
C LYS A 176 -2.89 5.19 12.14
N LEU A 177 -3.92 4.40 11.82
CA LEU A 177 -5.31 4.86 11.82
C LEU A 177 -5.96 4.84 13.20
N PHE A 178 -5.61 3.88 14.04
CA PHE A 178 -6.25 3.71 15.36
C PHE A 178 -5.44 4.32 16.51
N GLY A 179 -4.44 5.16 16.18
CA GLY A 179 -3.68 5.92 17.17
C GLY A 179 -2.79 5.07 18.07
N GLY A 180 -2.53 3.82 17.67
CA GLY A 180 -1.64 2.93 18.39
C GLY A 180 -0.19 3.36 18.18
N ASN A 181 0.56 3.38 19.27
CA ASN A 181 1.99 3.32 19.21
C ASN A 181 2.34 2.01 19.91
N SER A 182 2.69 1.00 19.12
CA SER A 182 3.06 -0.31 19.64
C SER A 182 1.91 -1.11 20.26
N HIS A 183 0.87 -1.45 19.49
CA HIS A 183 -0.22 -2.32 19.96
C HIS A 183 0.28 -3.62 20.60
N PHE A 184 1.44 -4.11 20.18
CA PHE A 184 2.07 -5.29 20.77
C PHE A 184 3.04 -4.96 21.92
N GLY A 185 3.24 -3.71 22.31
CA GLY A 185 4.26 -3.30 23.27
C GLY A 185 5.70 -3.49 22.78
N LEU A 186 5.90 -3.61 21.46
CA LEU A 186 7.19 -3.82 20.79
C LEU A 186 7.52 -2.62 19.89
N SER A 187 8.80 -2.39 19.62
CA SER A 187 9.19 -1.42 18.60
C SER A 187 8.78 -1.91 17.20
N ASP A 188 8.63 -0.99 16.25
CA ASP A 188 8.31 -1.34 14.86
C ASP A 188 9.34 -2.30 14.25
N GLU A 189 10.61 -2.13 14.58
CA GLU A 189 11.70 -3.01 14.15
C GLU A 189 11.52 -4.43 14.71
N GLN A 190 11.20 -4.55 15.98
CA GLN A 190 10.91 -5.84 16.61
C GLN A 190 9.69 -6.52 15.98
N VAL A 191 8.64 -5.75 15.66
CA VAL A 191 7.47 -6.31 14.98
C VAL A 191 7.81 -6.77 13.57
N ILE A 192 8.57 -5.99 12.79
CA ILE A 192 9.04 -6.38 11.46
C ILE A 192 9.80 -7.71 11.52
N GLU A 193 10.74 -7.85 12.46
CA GLU A 193 11.51 -9.08 12.67
C GLU A 193 10.62 -10.27 13.03
N GLN A 194 9.67 -10.07 13.96
CA GLN A 194 8.74 -11.13 14.38
C GLN A 194 7.85 -11.59 13.20
N LEU A 195 7.27 -10.66 12.46
CA LEU A 195 6.43 -10.95 11.30
C LEU A 195 7.24 -11.64 10.19
N THR A 196 8.46 -11.18 9.92
CA THR A 196 9.39 -11.85 9.00
C THR A 196 9.67 -13.28 9.43
N GLY A 197 9.96 -13.49 10.71
CA GLY A 197 10.22 -14.83 11.25
C GLY A 197 9.02 -15.77 11.16
N LEU A 198 7.81 -15.28 11.39
CA LEU A 198 6.57 -16.05 11.22
C LEU A 198 6.37 -16.45 9.76
N TYR A 199 6.55 -15.50 8.83
CA TYR A 199 6.42 -15.73 7.41
C TYR A 199 7.44 -16.76 6.90
N CYS A 200 8.73 -16.60 7.22
CA CYS A 200 9.77 -17.51 6.79
C CYS A 200 9.56 -18.93 7.34
N ARG A 201 9.15 -19.08 8.60
CA ARG A 201 8.89 -20.41 9.18
C ARG A 201 7.68 -21.11 8.56
N GLY A 202 6.66 -20.36 8.11
CA GLY A 202 5.49 -20.92 7.45
C GLY A 202 5.73 -21.27 5.98
N LEU A 203 6.65 -20.59 5.31
CA LEU A 203 6.89 -20.72 3.86
C LEU A 203 8.05 -21.66 3.52
N LEU A 204 9.15 -21.57 4.28
CA LEU A 204 10.36 -22.31 4.00
C LEU A 204 10.34 -23.70 4.65
N LYS A 205 10.77 -24.71 3.91
CA LYS A 205 11.01 -26.04 4.47
C LYS A 205 12.18 -25.96 5.44
N ASN A 206 11.89 -26.03 6.73
CA ASN A 206 12.94 -26.21 7.74
C ASN A 206 13.61 -27.55 7.44
N GLY A 207 14.92 -27.55 7.34
CA GLY A 207 15.69 -28.79 7.27
C GLY A 207 15.46 -29.58 8.57
N GLN A 208 14.39 -30.38 8.61
CA GLN A 208 14.18 -31.33 9.69
C GLN A 208 15.37 -32.28 9.67
N LYS A 209 16.29 -32.14 10.63
CA LYS A 209 17.15 -33.26 11.00
C LYS A 209 16.19 -34.40 11.36
N ARG A 210 16.00 -35.32 10.43
CA ARG A 210 15.38 -36.62 10.74
C ARG A 210 16.28 -37.26 11.79
N ASN A 211 15.91 -37.13 13.06
CA ASN A 211 16.37 -38.01 14.10
C ASN A 211 15.79 -39.40 13.77
N SER A 212 16.56 -40.17 13.03
CA SER A 212 16.36 -41.60 12.90
C SER A 212 16.57 -42.20 14.28
N HIS A 213 15.48 -42.38 15.05
CA HIS A 213 15.49 -43.28 16.17
C HIS A 213 15.81 -44.69 15.64
N LYS A 214 17.10 -45.08 15.75
CA LYS A 214 17.49 -46.47 15.72
C LYS A 214 16.71 -47.18 16.81
N LYS A 215 15.68 -47.92 16.45
CA LYS A 215 15.14 -49.00 17.28
C LYS A 215 16.27 -50.02 17.47
N GLN A 216 16.94 -49.96 18.61
CA GLN A 216 17.69 -51.11 19.08
C GLN A 216 16.69 -52.18 19.47
N LYS A 217 16.69 -53.27 18.72
CA LYS A 217 16.13 -54.56 19.15
C LYS A 217 16.97 -55.10 20.33
N ARG A 218 16.31 -55.42 21.38
CA ARG A 218 16.59 -56.54 22.21
C ARG A 218 15.31 -57.34 22.43
#